data_9739c75738e1ffdbb4c1cee9852d0a78
#
_entry.id   9739c75738e1ffdbb4c1cee9852d0a78
#
_cell.length_a   1.000
_cell.length_b   1.000
_cell.length_c   1.000
_cell.angle_alpha   90.00
_cell.angle_beta   90.00
_cell.angle_gamma   90.00
#
_symmetry.space_group_name_H-M   'P 1'
#
loop_
_entity.id
_entity.type
_entity.pdbx_description
1 polymer ?
#
loop_
_entity_poly.entity_id
_entity_poly.type
_entity_poly.pdbx_seq_one_letter_code
_entity_poly.pdbx_strand_id
1 'polypeptide(L)'
;PENKNHYQIVRENGEPAISTLSEGEKTFITFLYYMQLVKGSHNPDGVTTNRVLVIDDPVSSLDSNILFVVNTLLRDVFTDIHEDRGSVKQVILLTHNVYFHKEIAFIDKHCKWRDCINHWILRKRDNVSSVQAYGKNSPIKSSYELMWTELKSGAFNSCIVTQNVMRRIIENYFQVFGGISPDVILEKFDNAEDKKICRSLLSWVN
;
A
#
# COMPACT_ATOMS: atom_id res chain seq x y z
N PRO A 1 -37.25 -10.33 27.35
CA PRO A 1 -36.75 -11.50 26.65
C PRO A 1 -35.40 -11.16 26.10
N GLU A 2 -34.34 -11.63 26.78
CA GLU A 2 -32.96 -11.43 26.38
C GLU A 2 -32.75 -12.17 25.05
N ASN A 3 -32.34 -11.41 24.03
CA ASN A 3 -31.92 -11.96 22.74
C ASN A 3 -30.59 -12.70 22.96
N LYS A 4 -30.66 -14.00 23.23
CA LYS A 4 -29.52 -14.86 23.60
C LYS A 4 -28.44 -15.05 22.51
N ASN A 5 -28.57 -14.40 21.35
CA ASN A 5 -27.71 -14.65 20.20
C ASN A 5 -27.04 -13.39 19.65
N HIS A 6 -26.89 -12.33 20.42
CA HIS A 6 -26.24 -11.13 19.99
C HIS A 6 -24.97 -10.87 20.80
N TYR A 7 -23.84 -10.67 20.12
CA TYR A 7 -22.61 -10.17 20.73
C TYR A 7 -22.72 -8.66 20.88
N GLN A 8 -22.35 -8.16 22.04
CA GLN A 8 -22.29 -6.73 22.32
C GLN A 8 -20.83 -6.34 22.56
N ILE A 9 -20.38 -5.28 21.92
CA ILE A 9 -19.06 -4.70 22.18
C ILE A 9 -19.19 -3.77 23.37
N VAL A 10 -18.36 -4.02 24.37
CA VAL A 10 -18.30 -3.20 25.60
C VAL A 10 -16.89 -2.66 25.78
N ARG A 11 -16.77 -1.49 26.39
CA ARG A 11 -15.51 -0.91 26.84
C ARG A 11 -15.00 -1.63 28.08
N GLU A 12 -13.77 -1.42 28.47
CA GLU A 12 -13.17 -2.01 29.69
C GLU A 12 -13.97 -1.71 30.96
N ASN A 13 -14.66 -0.56 31.00
CA ASN A 13 -15.54 -0.16 32.09
C ASN A 13 -16.91 -0.85 32.07
N GLY A 14 -17.18 -1.75 31.12
CA GLY A 14 -18.43 -2.48 30.97
C GLY A 14 -19.56 -1.73 30.23
N GLU A 15 -19.33 -0.47 29.80
CA GLU A 15 -20.34 0.28 29.06
C GLU A 15 -20.44 -0.15 27.57
N PRO A 16 -21.66 -0.11 26.98
CA PRO A 16 -21.83 -0.38 25.56
C PRO A 16 -21.00 0.55 24.70
N ALA A 17 -20.14 0.01 23.85
CA ALA A 17 -19.21 0.77 23.03
C ALA A 17 -19.85 1.35 21.76
N ILE A 18 -21.00 0.86 21.32
CA ILE A 18 -21.57 1.11 19.98
C ILE A 18 -21.74 2.61 19.64
N SER A 19 -22.12 3.42 20.64
CA SER A 19 -22.30 4.88 20.48
C SER A 19 -21.01 5.67 20.56
N THR A 20 -19.93 5.08 21.08
CA THR A 20 -18.63 5.72 21.32
C THR A 20 -17.54 5.27 20.37
N LEU A 21 -17.82 4.28 19.51
CA LEU A 21 -16.90 3.83 18.48
C LEU A 21 -16.77 4.89 17.38
N SER A 22 -15.55 5.21 17.03
CA SER A 22 -15.24 5.99 15.83
C SER A 22 -15.62 5.20 14.56
N GLU A 23 -15.74 5.90 13.45
CA GLU A 23 -16.04 5.27 12.16
C GLU A 23 -14.95 4.25 11.75
N GLY A 24 -13.68 4.61 12.00
CA GLY A 24 -12.55 3.70 11.75
C GLY A 24 -12.61 2.42 12.59
N GLU A 25 -12.92 2.53 13.89
CA GLU A 25 -13.11 1.35 14.76
C GLU A 25 -14.26 0.46 14.27
N LYS A 26 -15.38 1.05 13.87
CA LYS A 26 -16.52 0.30 13.31
C LYS A 26 -16.14 -0.45 12.04
N THR A 27 -15.48 0.22 11.12
CA THR A 27 -15.00 -0.39 9.86
C THR A 27 -14.04 -1.54 10.15
N PHE A 28 -13.09 -1.34 11.06
CA PHE A 28 -12.12 -2.36 11.44
C PHE A 28 -12.77 -3.59 12.09
N ILE A 29 -13.71 -3.40 13.03
CA ILE A 29 -14.45 -4.50 13.66
C ILE A 29 -15.28 -5.27 12.62
N THR A 30 -15.92 -4.53 11.70
CA THR A 30 -16.69 -5.15 10.60
C THR A 30 -15.77 -5.99 9.70
N PHE A 31 -14.58 -5.46 9.38
CA PHE A 31 -13.56 -6.20 8.62
C PHE A 31 -13.10 -7.46 9.34
N LEU A 32 -12.80 -7.39 10.65
CA LEU A 32 -12.41 -8.55 11.44
C LEU A 32 -13.52 -9.60 11.48
N TYR A 33 -14.77 -9.19 11.67
CA TYR A 33 -15.93 -10.09 11.66
C TYR A 33 -16.08 -10.76 10.29
N TYR A 34 -15.96 -9.98 9.21
CA TYR A 34 -15.97 -10.51 7.84
C TYR A 34 -14.88 -11.57 7.62
N MET A 35 -13.66 -11.31 8.09
CA MET A 35 -12.55 -12.26 8.00
C MET A 35 -12.81 -13.56 8.77
N GLN A 36 -13.52 -13.49 9.93
CA GLN A 36 -13.94 -14.69 10.66
C GLN A 36 -14.99 -15.47 9.90
N LEU A 37 -15.97 -14.82 9.29
CA LEU A 37 -16.98 -15.47 8.44
C LEU A 37 -16.34 -16.17 7.23
N VAL A 38 -15.28 -15.59 6.68
CA VAL A 38 -14.53 -16.19 5.57
C VAL A 38 -13.80 -17.46 5.99
N LYS A 39 -13.18 -17.46 7.19
CA LYS A 39 -12.42 -18.60 7.72
C LYS A 39 -13.31 -19.71 8.30
N GLY A 40 -14.50 -19.36 8.78
CA GLY A 40 -15.40 -20.28 9.46
C GLY A 40 -16.69 -20.52 8.68
N SER A 41 -17.07 -21.82 8.53
CA SER A 41 -18.46 -22.21 8.33
C SER A 41 -18.83 -23.13 9.49
N HIS A 42 -19.80 -22.69 10.29
CA HIS A 42 -20.34 -23.52 11.35
C HIS A 42 -21.28 -24.62 10.82
N ASN A 43 -21.53 -24.63 9.52
CA ASN A 43 -22.44 -25.61 8.90
C ASN A 43 -21.63 -26.53 7.99
N PRO A 44 -21.50 -27.83 8.31
CA PRO A 44 -20.78 -28.80 7.47
C PRO A 44 -21.33 -28.87 6.04
N ASP A 45 -22.62 -28.61 5.85
CA ASP A 45 -23.31 -28.61 4.56
C ASP A 45 -23.20 -27.27 3.82
N GLY A 46 -22.67 -26.23 4.46
CA GLY A 46 -22.57 -24.85 3.93
C GLY A 46 -21.18 -24.43 3.46
N VAL A 47 -20.21 -25.34 3.42
CA VAL A 47 -18.86 -25.02 2.92
C VAL A 47 -18.89 -24.93 1.40
N THR A 48 -19.12 -23.73 0.87
CA THR A 48 -18.90 -23.47 -0.55
C THR A 48 -17.41 -23.47 -0.82
N THR A 49 -16.95 -24.38 -1.63
CA THR A 49 -15.58 -24.38 -2.20
C THR A 49 -15.47 -23.29 -3.27
N ASN A 50 -14.27 -22.80 -3.50
CA ASN A 50 -13.97 -21.81 -4.56
C ASN A 50 -14.64 -20.45 -4.37
N ARG A 51 -14.46 -19.84 -3.19
CA ARG A 51 -14.94 -18.48 -2.90
C ARG A 51 -14.05 -17.43 -3.53
N VAL A 52 -14.68 -16.36 -4.03
CA VAL A 52 -14.02 -15.12 -4.41
C VAL A 52 -14.36 -14.08 -3.35
N LEU A 53 -13.34 -13.46 -2.77
CA LEU A 53 -13.54 -12.35 -1.82
C LEU A 53 -13.47 -11.03 -2.59
N VAL A 54 -14.46 -10.18 -2.38
CA VAL A 54 -14.44 -8.80 -2.84
C VAL A 54 -14.39 -7.91 -1.59
N ILE A 55 -13.34 -7.15 -1.48
CA ILE A 55 -13.07 -6.27 -0.34
C ILE A 55 -12.98 -4.85 -0.88
N ASP A 56 -13.94 -4.02 -0.50
CA ASP A 56 -14.02 -2.64 -0.93
C ASP A 56 -13.59 -1.74 0.23
N ASP A 57 -12.49 -1.05 0.02
CA ASP A 57 -11.90 -0.02 0.87
C ASP A 57 -11.85 -0.39 2.38
N PRO A 58 -11.14 -1.46 2.74
CA PRO A 58 -11.14 -2.00 4.10
C PRO A 58 -10.54 -1.07 5.15
N VAL A 59 -9.87 0.01 4.71
CA VAL A 59 -9.21 1.00 5.57
C VAL A 59 -9.65 2.39 5.15
N SER A 60 -10.65 2.93 5.86
CA SER A 60 -11.15 4.29 5.63
C SER A 60 -10.37 5.38 6.39
N SER A 61 -9.62 5.01 7.45
CA SER A 61 -8.81 5.92 8.25
C SER A 61 -7.32 5.76 7.97
N LEU A 62 -6.54 6.82 8.22
CA LEU A 62 -5.08 6.82 8.11
C LEU A 62 -4.38 6.29 9.38
N ASP A 63 -5.11 5.59 10.26
CA ASP A 63 -4.50 4.96 11.42
C ASP A 63 -3.54 3.85 10.95
N SER A 64 -2.25 4.11 11.14
CA SER A 64 -1.17 3.22 10.70
C SER A 64 -1.22 1.85 11.38
N ASN A 65 -1.73 1.76 12.61
CA ASN A 65 -1.84 0.50 13.33
C ASN A 65 -2.93 -0.38 12.70
N ILE A 66 -4.08 0.22 12.40
CA ILE A 66 -5.19 -0.47 11.71
C ILE A 66 -4.75 -0.93 10.33
N LEU A 67 -4.08 -0.04 9.58
CA LEU A 67 -3.56 -0.34 8.25
C LEU A 67 -2.59 -1.53 8.28
N PHE A 68 -1.67 -1.55 9.25
CA PHE A 68 -0.72 -2.66 9.44
C PHE A 68 -1.43 -3.99 9.73
N VAL A 69 -2.40 -4.00 10.64
CA VAL A 69 -3.14 -5.22 11.01
C VAL A 69 -3.96 -5.75 9.83
N VAL A 70 -4.69 -4.88 9.12
CA VAL A 70 -5.47 -5.25 7.94
C VAL A 70 -4.56 -5.82 6.84
N ASN A 71 -3.42 -5.16 6.59
CA ASN A 71 -2.43 -5.63 5.63
C ASN A 71 -1.91 -7.04 5.99
N THR A 72 -1.57 -7.27 7.26
CA THR A 72 -1.09 -8.57 7.73
C THR A 72 -2.13 -9.67 7.52
N LEU A 73 -3.39 -9.42 7.92
CA LEU A 73 -4.49 -10.39 7.76
C LEU A 73 -4.75 -10.73 6.29
N LEU A 74 -4.67 -9.75 5.39
CA LEU A 74 -4.84 -9.99 3.96
C LEU A 74 -3.68 -10.77 3.36
N ARG A 75 -2.45 -10.52 3.80
CA ARG A 75 -1.27 -11.29 3.36
C ARG A 75 -1.35 -12.75 3.77
N ASP A 76 -1.90 -13.04 4.94
CA ASP A 76 -2.17 -14.42 5.36
C ASP A 76 -3.16 -15.09 4.40
N VAL A 77 -4.25 -14.40 4.01
CA VAL A 77 -5.21 -14.92 3.02
C VAL A 77 -4.54 -15.15 1.66
N PHE A 78 -3.69 -14.25 1.20
CA PHE A 78 -2.96 -14.43 -0.08
C PHE A 78 -2.04 -15.64 -0.03
N THR A 79 -1.40 -15.87 1.12
CA THR A 79 -0.56 -17.04 1.33
C THR A 79 -1.40 -18.32 1.32
N ASP A 80 -2.55 -18.32 1.99
CA ASP A 80 -3.47 -19.46 2.00
C ASP A 80 -3.98 -19.80 0.59
N ILE A 81 -4.31 -18.79 -0.21
CA ILE A 81 -4.72 -18.98 -1.61
C ILE A 81 -3.59 -19.59 -2.44
N HIS A 82 -2.36 -19.07 -2.30
CA HIS A 82 -1.21 -19.57 -3.05
C HIS A 82 -0.87 -21.02 -2.70
N GLU A 83 -1.01 -21.38 -1.44
CA GLU A 83 -0.76 -22.73 -0.94
C GLU A 83 -1.99 -23.66 -1.05
N ASP A 84 -3.03 -23.22 -1.76
CA ASP A 84 -4.30 -23.94 -1.96
C ASP A 84 -4.99 -24.35 -0.65
N ARG A 85 -4.81 -23.55 0.40
CA ARG A 85 -5.44 -23.76 1.70
C ARG A 85 -6.78 -23.06 1.78
N GLY A 86 -7.76 -23.73 2.34
CA GLY A 86 -9.09 -23.19 2.57
C GLY A 86 -9.97 -23.05 1.32
N SER A 87 -11.09 -22.35 1.48
CA SER A 87 -12.14 -22.24 0.47
C SER A 87 -11.98 -21.00 -0.45
N VAL A 88 -11.13 -20.06 -0.11
CA VAL A 88 -10.89 -18.84 -0.90
C VAL A 88 -9.90 -19.13 -2.01
N LYS A 89 -10.26 -18.77 -3.23
CA LYS A 89 -9.42 -18.96 -4.43
C LYS A 89 -8.97 -17.66 -5.09
N GLN A 90 -9.64 -16.56 -4.79
CA GLN A 90 -9.32 -15.26 -5.35
C GLN A 90 -9.73 -14.14 -4.39
N VAL A 91 -8.95 -13.06 -4.38
CA VAL A 91 -9.31 -11.80 -3.74
C VAL A 91 -9.33 -10.69 -4.79
N ILE A 92 -10.40 -9.90 -4.77
CA ILE A 92 -10.50 -8.62 -5.49
C ILE A 92 -10.50 -7.54 -4.41
N LEU A 93 -9.41 -6.78 -4.37
CA LEU A 93 -9.23 -5.70 -3.40
C LEU A 93 -9.37 -4.36 -4.10
N LEU A 94 -10.35 -3.57 -3.67
CA LEU A 94 -10.59 -2.22 -4.16
C LEU A 94 -10.14 -1.24 -3.06
N THR A 95 -9.43 -0.20 -3.44
CA THR A 95 -9.07 0.87 -2.51
C THR A 95 -8.76 2.18 -3.24
N HIS A 96 -9.16 3.28 -2.65
CA HIS A 96 -8.74 4.61 -3.05
C HIS A 96 -7.53 5.12 -2.23
N ASN A 97 -7.16 4.39 -1.17
CA ASN A 97 -6.04 4.75 -0.29
C ASN A 97 -4.70 4.32 -0.91
N VAL A 98 -3.94 5.30 -1.39
CA VAL A 98 -2.63 5.08 -2.03
C VAL A 98 -1.61 4.45 -1.07
N TYR A 99 -1.66 4.79 0.22
CA TYR A 99 -0.73 4.23 1.22
C TYR A 99 -1.04 2.76 1.45
N PHE A 100 -2.32 2.42 1.63
CA PHE A 100 -2.74 1.03 1.77
C PHE A 100 -2.39 0.21 0.53
N HIS A 101 -2.64 0.75 -0.67
CA HIS A 101 -2.23 0.10 -1.91
C HIS A 101 -0.73 -0.18 -1.97
N LYS A 102 0.11 0.78 -1.55
CA LYS A 102 1.57 0.59 -1.52
C LYS A 102 1.99 -0.50 -0.54
N GLU A 103 1.42 -0.50 0.66
CA GLU A 103 1.73 -1.49 1.69
C GLU A 103 1.34 -2.91 1.25
N ILE A 104 0.13 -3.08 0.69
CA ILE A 104 -0.35 -4.38 0.26
C ILE A 104 0.33 -4.87 -1.02
N ALA A 105 0.69 -3.93 -1.92
CA ALA A 105 1.40 -4.22 -3.17
C ALA A 105 2.91 -4.34 -2.99
N PHE A 106 3.44 -3.99 -1.81
CA PHE A 106 4.86 -4.20 -1.51
C PHE A 106 5.13 -5.68 -1.34
N ILE A 107 5.83 -6.25 -2.29
CA ILE A 107 6.12 -7.67 -2.37
C ILE A 107 7.64 -7.86 -2.30
N ASP A 108 8.09 -8.53 -1.25
CA ASP A 108 9.48 -8.95 -1.13
C ASP A 108 9.86 -9.92 -2.27
N LYS A 109 11.15 -9.95 -2.61
CA LYS A 109 11.72 -10.85 -3.61
C LYS A 109 11.45 -12.33 -3.31
N HIS A 110 11.27 -12.66 -2.03
CA HIS A 110 11.03 -14.03 -1.55
C HIS A 110 9.54 -14.41 -1.46
N CYS A 111 8.64 -13.49 -1.78
CA CYS A 111 7.20 -13.74 -1.70
C CYS A 111 6.75 -14.70 -2.80
N LYS A 112 6.24 -15.86 -2.42
CA LYS A 112 5.83 -16.94 -3.30
C LYS A 112 4.66 -16.59 -4.23
N TRP A 113 3.75 -15.71 -3.79
CA TRP A 113 2.55 -15.31 -4.56
C TRP A 113 2.74 -14.02 -5.37
N ARG A 114 3.98 -13.51 -5.49
CA ARG A 114 4.32 -12.30 -6.24
C ARG A 114 3.76 -12.30 -7.66
N ASP A 115 3.85 -13.44 -8.34
CA ASP A 115 3.44 -13.58 -9.73
C ASP A 115 1.93 -13.76 -9.92
N CYS A 116 1.18 -13.88 -8.83
CA CYS A 116 -0.28 -14.07 -8.83
C CYS A 116 -1.07 -12.76 -8.72
N ILE A 117 -0.38 -11.61 -8.51
CA ILE A 117 -1.03 -10.31 -8.38
C ILE A 117 -1.14 -9.63 -9.74
N ASN A 118 -2.30 -8.99 -9.95
CA ASN A 118 -2.52 -8.10 -11.06
C ASN A 118 -3.13 -6.79 -10.57
N HIS A 119 -2.74 -5.69 -11.23
CA HIS A 119 -3.15 -4.34 -10.86
C HIS A 119 -4.03 -3.72 -11.92
N TRP A 120 -5.06 -3.00 -11.48
CA TRP A 120 -5.95 -2.22 -12.33
C TRP A 120 -6.17 -0.83 -11.73
N ILE A 121 -6.42 0.15 -12.57
CA ILE A 121 -6.93 1.46 -12.14
C ILE A 121 -8.32 1.63 -12.71
N LEU A 122 -9.28 1.87 -11.81
CA LEU A 122 -10.64 2.28 -12.14
C LEU A 122 -10.69 3.82 -12.11
N ARG A 123 -11.14 4.42 -13.20
CA ARG A 123 -11.33 5.87 -13.32
C ARG A 123 -12.76 6.17 -13.75
N LYS A 124 -13.33 7.22 -13.15
CA LYS A 124 -14.60 7.79 -13.59
C LYS A 124 -14.34 9.20 -14.09
N ARG A 125 -14.67 9.46 -15.35
CA ARG A 125 -14.58 10.77 -15.99
C ARG A 125 -15.83 11.01 -16.82
N ASP A 126 -16.44 12.18 -16.67
CA ASP A 126 -17.65 12.58 -17.44
C ASP A 126 -18.75 11.52 -17.42
N ASN A 127 -19.04 10.96 -16.25
CA ASN A 127 -19.98 9.85 -16.01
C ASN A 127 -19.66 8.52 -16.72
N VAL A 128 -18.50 8.40 -17.35
CA VAL A 128 -18.01 7.16 -17.94
C VAL A 128 -16.97 6.53 -17.03
N SER A 129 -17.16 5.27 -16.67
CA SER A 129 -16.18 4.48 -15.92
C SER A 129 -15.29 3.70 -16.90
N SER A 130 -14.01 3.74 -16.67
CA SER A 130 -13.00 2.99 -17.42
C SER A 130 -12.10 2.19 -16.50
N VAL A 131 -11.70 1.00 -16.93
CA VAL A 131 -10.76 0.13 -16.22
C VAL A 131 -9.53 -0.06 -17.08
N GLN A 132 -8.36 0.21 -16.52
CA GLN A 132 -7.08 0.03 -17.19
C GLN A 132 -6.26 -1.03 -16.46
N ALA A 133 -5.85 -2.08 -17.17
CA ALA A 133 -4.99 -3.14 -16.65
C ALA A 133 -3.50 -2.73 -16.69
N TYR A 134 -2.78 -3.03 -15.62
CA TYR A 134 -1.34 -2.82 -15.49
C TYR A 134 -0.57 -4.14 -15.29
N GLY A 135 -1.29 -5.27 -15.25
CA GLY A 135 -0.69 -6.58 -15.02
C GLY A 135 0.04 -6.66 -13.67
N LYS A 136 1.22 -7.25 -13.67
CA LYS A 136 2.03 -7.46 -12.46
C LYS A 136 2.75 -6.21 -11.95
N ASN A 137 2.79 -5.14 -12.72
CA ASN A 137 3.48 -3.91 -12.36
C ASN A 137 2.53 -2.93 -11.67
N SER A 138 2.79 -2.61 -10.40
CA SER A 138 2.01 -1.58 -9.71
C SER A 138 2.06 -0.26 -10.48
N PRO A 139 0.90 0.35 -10.79
CA PRO A 139 0.83 1.64 -11.46
C PRO A 139 1.19 2.82 -10.53
N ILE A 140 1.20 2.57 -9.21
CA ILE A 140 1.47 3.60 -8.20
C ILE A 140 2.93 3.54 -7.80
N LYS A 141 3.69 4.48 -8.33
CA LYS A 141 5.11 4.65 -8.03
C LYS A 141 5.32 5.72 -6.96
N SER A 142 6.40 5.58 -6.20
CA SER A 142 6.86 6.67 -5.34
C SER A 142 7.35 7.85 -6.18
N SER A 143 7.36 9.06 -5.61
CA SER A 143 7.96 10.22 -6.28
C SER A 143 9.42 9.99 -6.65
N TYR A 144 10.15 9.24 -5.82
CA TYR A 144 11.52 8.83 -6.09
C TYR A 144 11.64 7.91 -7.32
N GLU A 145 10.77 6.90 -7.43
CA GLU A 145 10.73 6.01 -8.61
C GLU A 145 10.31 6.73 -9.88
N LEU A 146 9.40 7.72 -9.76
CA LEU A 146 8.99 8.57 -10.89
C LEU A 146 10.16 9.41 -11.39
N MET A 147 10.92 10.03 -10.48
CA MET A 147 12.14 10.79 -10.83
C MET A 147 13.16 9.92 -11.56
N TRP A 148 13.41 8.69 -11.10
CA TRP A 148 14.28 7.75 -11.79
C TRP A 148 13.73 7.31 -13.16
N THR A 149 12.42 7.13 -13.27
CA THR A 149 11.78 6.77 -14.54
C THR A 149 11.95 7.91 -15.56
N GLU A 150 11.75 9.15 -15.12
CA GLU A 150 11.93 10.34 -15.93
C GLU A 150 13.39 10.49 -16.37
N LEU A 151 14.35 10.35 -15.46
CA LEU A 151 15.77 10.41 -15.76
C LEU A 151 16.18 9.35 -16.80
N LYS A 152 15.72 8.12 -16.65
CA LYS A 152 16.03 7.00 -17.56
C LYS A 152 15.36 7.12 -18.92
N SER A 153 14.23 7.81 -19.02
CA SER A 153 13.53 8.01 -20.29
C SER A 153 14.31 8.90 -21.27
N GLY A 154 15.20 9.74 -20.75
CA GLY A 154 15.97 10.73 -21.55
C GLY A 154 15.11 11.79 -22.25
N ALA A 155 13.81 11.82 -21.99
CA ALA A 155 12.85 12.71 -22.65
C ALA A 155 12.81 14.10 -21.99
N PHE A 156 13.98 14.68 -21.72
CA PHE A 156 14.04 16.02 -21.14
C PHE A 156 14.00 17.10 -22.21
N ASN A 157 13.04 17.99 -22.08
CA ASN A 157 12.93 19.16 -22.95
C ASN A 157 13.91 20.29 -22.57
N SER A 158 14.64 20.18 -21.45
CA SER A 158 15.53 21.20 -20.94
C SER A 158 16.60 20.61 -20.00
N CYS A 159 17.82 21.09 -20.11
CA CYS A 159 18.94 20.77 -19.22
C CYS A 159 18.62 21.12 -17.76
N ILE A 160 17.87 22.21 -17.52
CA ILE A 160 17.46 22.66 -16.19
C ILE A 160 16.54 21.62 -15.52
N VAL A 161 15.60 21.04 -16.27
CA VAL A 161 14.69 20.00 -15.74
C VAL A 161 15.49 18.75 -15.35
N THR A 162 16.45 18.34 -16.18
CA THR A 162 17.34 17.20 -15.88
C THR A 162 18.12 17.42 -14.58
N GLN A 163 18.75 18.59 -14.44
CA GLN A 163 19.50 18.94 -13.24
C GLN A 163 18.62 18.94 -11.98
N ASN A 164 17.41 19.48 -12.06
CA ASN A 164 16.46 19.47 -10.95
C ASN A 164 16.06 18.04 -10.54
N VAL A 165 15.79 17.16 -11.50
CA VAL A 165 15.44 15.76 -11.22
C VAL A 165 16.64 15.05 -10.58
N MET A 166 17.85 15.20 -11.12
CA MET A 166 19.07 14.60 -10.55
C MET A 166 19.32 15.09 -9.12
N ARG A 167 19.19 16.37 -8.86
CA ARG A 167 19.32 16.95 -7.53
C ARG A 167 18.35 16.33 -6.55
N ARG A 168 17.05 16.28 -6.90
CA ARG A 168 16.02 15.70 -6.05
C ARG A 168 16.25 14.22 -5.78
N ILE A 169 16.81 13.47 -6.72
CA ILE A 169 17.20 12.07 -6.51
C ILE A 169 18.31 11.99 -5.46
N ILE A 170 19.35 12.83 -5.55
CA ILE A 170 20.46 12.88 -4.61
C ILE A 170 19.97 13.29 -3.22
N GLU A 171 19.16 14.35 -3.12
CA GLU A 171 18.57 14.79 -1.85
C GLU A 171 17.73 13.70 -1.19
N ASN A 172 16.82 13.05 -1.93
CA ASN A 172 16.03 11.96 -1.37
C ASN A 172 16.90 10.80 -0.88
N TYR A 173 17.89 10.39 -1.66
CA TYR A 173 18.74 9.25 -1.31
C TYR A 173 19.61 9.52 -0.09
N PHE A 174 20.30 10.64 -0.05
CA PHE A 174 21.26 10.94 1.00
C PHE A 174 20.63 11.65 2.20
N GLN A 175 19.79 12.65 2.00
CA GLN A 175 19.24 13.44 3.11
C GLN A 175 18.01 12.76 3.73
N VAL A 176 17.03 12.34 2.91
CA VAL A 176 15.77 11.79 3.42
C VAL A 176 15.96 10.36 3.91
N PHE A 177 16.61 9.49 3.12
CA PHE A 177 16.82 8.10 3.50
C PHE A 177 18.10 7.88 4.33
N GLY A 178 19.17 8.61 4.02
CA GLY A 178 20.47 8.42 4.66
C GLY A 178 20.73 9.31 5.87
N GLY A 179 19.97 10.38 6.08
CA GLY A 179 20.22 11.37 7.12
C GLY A 179 21.57 12.10 6.96
N ILE A 180 22.10 12.14 5.73
CA ILE A 180 23.45 12.68 5.42
C ILE A 180 23.30 14.11 4.88
N SER A 181 24.01 15.06 5.49
CA SER A 181 23.99 16.47 5.02
C SER A 181 24.72 16.63 3.67
N PRO A 182 24.38 17.68 2.88
CA PRO A 182 25.05 17.98 1.61
C PRO A 182 26.57 18.09 1.73
N ASP A 183 27.09 18.66 2.80
CA ASP A 183 28.52 18.82 3.02
C ASP A 183 29.24 17.48 3.16
N VAL A 184 28.66 16.56 3.91
CA VAL A 184 29.17 15.20 4.06
C VAL A 184 29.11 14.42 2.75
N ILE A 185 28.11 14.67 1.91
CA ILE A 185 28.02 14.07 0.57
C ILE A 185 29.21 14.50 -0.28
N LEU A 186 29.54 15.81 -0.26
CA LEU A 186 30.67 16.35 -1.01
C LEU A 186 32.03 15.77 -0.57
N GLU A 187 32.19 15.46 0.70
CA GLU A 187 33.40 14.84 1.24
C GLU A 187 33.64 13.40 0.76
N LYS A 188 32.60 12.72 0.30
CA LYS A 188 32.67 11.34 -0.20
C LYS A 188 33.31 11.21 -1.59
N PHE A 189 33.48 12.32 -2.31
CA PHE A 189 34.12 12.32 -3.62
C PHE A 189 35.60 12.64 -3.51
N ASP A 190 36.44 11.76 -4.03
CA ASP A 190 37.90 11.98 -4.05
C ASP A 190 38.33 12.94 -5.18
N ASN A 191 37.59 12.96 -6.28
CA ASN A 191 37.89 13.77 -7.46
C ASN A 191 37.34 15.20 -7.32
N ALA A 192 38.18 16.20 -7.61
CA ALA A 192 37.80 17.60 -7.55
C ALA A 192 36.75 18.02 -8.59
N GLU A 193 36.73 17.37 -9.76
CA GLU A 193 35.68 17.59 -10.78
C GLU A 193 34.33 17.07 -10.33
N ASP A 194 34.27 15.84 -9.80
CA ASP A 194 33.06 15.25 -9.29
C ASP A 194 32.51 16.06 -8.10
N LYS A 195 33.37 16.55 -7.22
CA LYS A 195 32.99 17.51 -6.15
C LYS A 195 32.37 18.79 -6.71
N LYS A 196 32.90 19.34 -7.78
CA LYS A 196 32.36 20.54 -8.43
C LYS A 196 30.97 20.28 -9.03
N ILE A 197 30.82 19.16 -9.73
CA ILE A 197 29.55 18.75 -10.34
C ILE A 197 28.51 18.53 -9.25
N CYS A 198 28.84 17.76 -8.21
CA CYS A 198 27.94 17.50 -7.09
C CYS A 198 27.58 18.83 -6.36
N ARG A 199 28.54 19.70 -6.10
CA ARG A 199 28.27 21.01 -5.49
C ARG A 199 27.37 21.88 -6.36
N SER A 200 27.55 21.85 -7.67
CA SER A 200 26.70 22.58 -8.62
C SER A 200 25.27 22.04 -8.60
N LEU A 201 25.08 20.71 -8.53
CA LEU A 201 23.77 20.10 -8.43
C LEU A 201 23.06 20.44 -7.10
N LEU A 202 23.81 20.52 -5.99
CA LEU A 202 23.28 20.82 -4.66
C LEU A 202 23.10 22.33 -4.40
N SER A 203 23.90 23.20 -5.02
CA SER A 203 23.89 24.67 -4.78
C SER A 203 22.74 25.41 -5.46
N TRP A 204 21.97 24.78 -6.32
CA TRP A 204 20.77 25.38 -6.93
C TRP A 204 19.57 25.44 -5.98
N VAL A 205 19.79 25.25 -4.66
CA VAL A 205 18.77 25.11 -3.62
C VAL A 205 18.57 26.37 -2.78
N ASN A 206 19.39 27.40 -2.92
CA ASN A 206 19.27 28.64 -2.14
C ASN A 206 18.69 29.78 -2.97
#